data_195fda7bcdb756140c6828c10d1123dd
#
_entry.id   195fda7bcdb756140c6828c10d1123dd
#
_cell.length_a   1.000
_cell.length_b   1.000
_cell.length_c   1.000
_cell.angle_alpha   90.00
_cell.angle_beta   90.00
_cell.angle_gamma   90.00
#
_symmetry.space_group_name_H-M   'P 1'
#
loop_
_entity.id
_entity.type
_entity.pdbx_description
1 polymer ?
#
loop_
_entity_poly.entity_id
_entity_poly.type
_entity_poly.pdbx_seq_one_letter_code
_entity_poly.pdbx_strand_id
1 'polypeptide(L)' 'MLVIHSRIAPQDTCDAELELTFEARSKSRLRCFTTGGEEVGLFLERGQPALADGECLQANDGRIVRVRAKAEPLLHVT' A
#
# COMPACT_ATOMS: atom_id res chain seq x y z
N MET A 1 3.55 14.72 3.85
CA MET A 1 3.72 13.31 3.44
C MET A 1 3.19 12.39 4.53
N LEU A 2 2.38 11.43 4.16
CA LEU A 2 1.97 10.39 5.10
C LEU A 2 3.10 9.39 5.27
N VAL A 3 3.34 8.98 6.50
CA VAL A 3 4.36 7.97 6.80
C VAL A 3 3.68 6.76 7.41
N ILE A 4 3.95 5.58 6.87
CA ILE A 4 3.30 4.35 7.30
C ILE A 4 4.38 3.39 7.81
N HIS A 5 4.24 2.99 9.07
CA HIS A 5 5.14 2.03 9.72
C HIS A 5 4.45 0.74 10.11
N SER A 6 3.13 0.71 10.09
CA SER A 6 2.38 -0.41 10.68
C SER A 6 1.36 -0.98 9.71
N ARG A 7 1.27 -2.31 9.72
CA ARG A 7 0.20 -3.06 9.07
C ARG A 7 -0.83 -3.36 10.14
N ILE A 8 -2.10 -3.17 9.81
CA ILE A 8 -3.20 -3.42 10.75
C ILE A 8 -4.20 -4.39 10.13
N ALA A 9 -5.10 -4.90 10.96
CA ALA A 9 -6.17 -5.76 10.48
C ALA A 9 -7.06 -5.00 9.47
N PRO A 10 -7.65 -5.70 8.49
CA PRO A 10 -8.55 -5.06 7.54
C PRO A 10 -9.69 -4.34 8.24
N GLN A 11 -10.00 -3.13 7.76
CA GLN A 11 -11.05 -2.27 8.31
C GLN A 11 -12.20 -2.15 7.30
N ASP A 12 -13.39 -1.88 7.79
CA ASP A 12 -14.56 -1.68 6.92
C ASP A 12 -14.46 -0.38 6.13
N THR A 13 -13.80 0.62 6.69
CA THR A 13 -13.64 1.93 6.07
C THR A 13 -12.18 2.31 6.01
N CYS A 14 -11.84 3.17 5.08
CA CYS A 14 -10.49 3.72 4.98
C CYS A 14 -10.55 5.20 4.63
N ASP A 15 -9.50 5.91 4.98
CA ASP A 15 -9.39 7.34 4.71
C ASP A 15 -8.73 7.62 3.37
N ALA A 16 -7.93 6.68 2.89
CA ALA A 16 -7.24 6.79 1.62
C ALA A 16 -6.96 5.39 1.07
N GLU A 17 -6.61 5.33 -0.21
CA GLU A 17 -6.25 4.08 -0.86
C GLU A 17 -4.95 4.24 -1.62
N LEU A 18 -4.19 3.14 -1.67
CA LEU A 18 -2.96 3.05 -2.47
C LEU A 18 -3.14 1.97 -3.52
N GLU A 19 -2.97 2.33 -4.79
CA GLU A 19 -2.92 1.34 -5.86
C GLU A 19 -1.46 0.98 -6.11
N LEU A 20 -1.10 -0.27 -5.85
CA LEU A 20 0.27 -0.73 -5.96
C LEU A 20 0.34 -1.98 -6.83
N THR A 21 1.35 -2.02 -7.71
CA THR A 21 1.66 -3.23 -8.47
C THR A 21 2.21 -4.30 -7.53
N PHE A 22 2.29 -5.54 -8.00
CA PHE A 22 2.84 -6.63 -7.20
C PHE A 22 4.26 -6.31 -6.75
N GLU A 23 5.09 -5.79 -7.65
CA GLU A 23 6.46 -5.42 -7.32
C GLU A 23 6.50 -4.37 -6.20
N ALA A 24 5.67 -3.34 -6.31
CA ALA A 24 5.60 -2.30 -5.28
C ALA A 24 5.12 -2.85 -3.95
N ARG A 25 4.14 -3.75 -3.97
CA ARG A 25 3.59 -4.37 -2.74
C ARG A 25 4.59 -5.25 -2.02
N SER A 26 5.60 -5.76 -2.70
CA SER A 26 6.62 -6.63 -2.10
C SER A 26 7.79 -5.85 -1.50
N LYS A 27 7.85 -4.54 -1.69
CA LYS A 27 8.93 -3.73 -1.15
C LYS A 27 8.63 -3.34 0.30
N SER A 28 9.67 -3.36 1.14
CA SER A 28 9.55 -2.90 2.53
C SER A 28 9.64 -1.39 2.64
N ARG A 29 10.28 -0.73 1.69
CA ARG A 29 10.37 0.73 1.64
C ARG A 29 9.96 1.21 0.26
N LEU A 30 9.01 2.13 0.22
CA LEU A 30 8.46 2.61 -1.03
C LEU A 30 7.91 4.01 -0.86
N ARG A 31 8.17 4.86 -1.83
CA ARG A 31 7.51 6.15 -1.94
C ARG A 31 6.43 6.04 -3.00
N CYS A 32 5.22 6.40 -2.65
CA CYS A 32 4.08 6.28 -3.54
C CYS A 32 3.06 7.38 -3.26
N PHE A 33 1.96 7.37 -4.00
CA PHE A 33 0.89 8.35 -3.86
C PHE A 33 -0.44 7.64 -3.70
N THR A 34 -1.31 8.22 -2.87
CA THR A 34 -2.68 7.72 -2.76
C THR A 34 -3.43 7.99 -4.06
N THR A 35 -4.60 7.36 -4.20
CA THR A 35 -5.46 7.62 -5.36
C THR A 35 -5.91 9.09 -5.42
N GLY A 36 -5.87 9.78 -4.29
CA GLY A 36 -6.14 11.21 -4.23
C GLY A 36 -4.94 12.10 -4.51
N GLY A 37 -3.76 11.52 -4.75
CA GLY A 37 -2.56 12.27 -5.09
C GLY A 37 -1.68 12.68 -3.91
N GLU A 38 -1.98 12.20 -2.71
CA GLU A 38 -1.18 12.52 -1.52
C GLU A 38 0.06 11.62 -1.45
N GLU A 39 1.21 12.23 -1.16
CA GLU A 39 2.46 11.48 -1.06
C GLU A 39 2.52 10.63 0.20
N VAL A 40 2.97 9.40 0.03
CA VAL A 40 3.06 8.41 1.11
C VAL A 40 4.43 7.76 1.11
N GLY A 41 5.04 7.67 2.29
CA GLY A 41 6.25 6.88 2.50
C GLY A 41 5.93 5.62 3.27
N LEU A 42 6.22 4.46 2.69
CA LEU A 42 6.08 3.17 3.35
C LEU A 42 7.41 2.75 3.94
N PHE A 43 7.40 2.42 5.22
CA PHE A 43 8.59 1.95 5.95
C PHE A 43 8.20 0.73 6.77
N LEU A 44 8.10 -0.41 6.10
CA LEU A 44 7.69 -1.66 6.73
C LEU A 44 8.91 -2.52 7.07
N GLU A 45 8.72 -3.48 7.96
CA GLU A 45 9.80 -4.38 8.33
C GLU A 45 10.15 -5.31 7.16
N ARG A 46 11.43 -5.64 7.06
CA ARG A 46 11.89 -6.60 6.07
C ARG A 46 11.45 -8.01 6.45
N GLY A 47 11.32 -8.85 5.43
CA GLY A 47 10.99 -10.26 5.65
C GLY A 47 9.51 -10.54 5.78
N GLN A 48 8.67 -9.52 5.67
CA GLN A 48 7.23 -9.71 5.69
C GLN A 48 6.69 -10.03 4.30
N PRO A 49 5.56 -10.74 4.21
CA PRO A 49 4.96 -11.02 2.92
C PRO A 49 4.52 -9.75 2.23
N ALA A 50 4.40 -9.81 0.90
CA ALA A 50 3.91 -8.69 0.12
C ALA A 50 2.53 -8.24 0.62
N LEU A 51 2.25 -6.95 0.50
CA LEU A 51 0.93 -6.41 0.84
C LEU A 51 -0.12 -7.02 -0.06
N ALA A 52 -1.22 -7.46 0.52
CA ALA A 52 -2.32 -8.05 -0.23
C ALA A 52 -3.37 -7.00 -0.58
N ASP A 53 -4.14 -7.27 -1.62
CA ASP A 53 -5.30 -6.44 -1.96
C ASP A 53 -6.27 -6.41 -0.79
N GLY A 54 -6.69 -5.22 -0.40
CA GLY A 54 -7.60 -5.04 0.73
C GLY A 54 -6.93 -4.93 2.08
N GLU A 55 -5.62 -5.11 2.15
CA GLU A 55 -4.89 -4.95 3.41
C GLU A 55 -4.88 -3.49 3.83
N CYS A 56 -4.95 -3.26 5.14
CA CYS A 56 -4.98 -1.92 5.69
C CYS A 56 -3.69 -1.58 6.40
N LEU A 57 -3.33 -0.31 6.33
CA LEU A 57 -2.15 0.25 6.96
C LEU A 57 -2.57 1.47 7.77
N GLN A 58 -1.82 1.75 8.82
CA GLN A 58 -2.06 2.94 9.63
C GLN A 58 -0.97 3.97 9.40
N ALA A 59 -1.37 5.18 9.05
CA ALA A 59 -0.45 6.29 8.86
C ALA A 59 -0.08 6.93 10.21
N ASN A 60 0.97 7.73 10.20
CA ASN A 60 1.47 8.39 11.41
C ASN A 60 0.49 9.39 12.02
N ASP A 61 -0.48 9.85 11.26
CA ASP A 61 -1.54 10.75 11.74
C ASP A 61 -2.82 10.02 12.16
N GLY A 62 -2.79 8.69 12.14
CA GLY A 62 -3.94 7.87 12.52
C GLY A 62 -4.87 7.50 11.39
N ARG A 63 -4.66 8.02 10.20
CA ARG A 63 -5.51 7.68 9.05
C ARG A 63 -5.29 6.22 8.63
N ILE A 64 -6.35 5.61 8.14
CA ILE A 64 -6.32 4.24 7.64
C ILE A 64 -6.17 4.29 6.13
N VAL A 65 -5.17 3.58 5.61
CA VAL A 65 -4.89 3.51 4.19
C VAL A 65 -5.07 2.08 3.72
N ARG A 66 -5.91 1.88 2.73
CA ARG A 66 -6.17 0.55 2.17
C ARG A 66 -5.30 0.33 0.93
N VAL A 67 -4.70 -0.84 0.86
CA VAL A 67 -3.91 -1.24 -0.30
C VAL A 67 -4.83 -1.89 -1.33
N ARG A 68 -4.71 -1.44 -2.58
CA ARG A 68 -5.42 -2.04 -3.70
C ARG A 68 -4.40 -2.56 -4.69
N ALA A 69 -4.62 -3.77 -5.16
CA ALA A 69 -3.77 -4.35 -6.19
C ALA A 69 -4.05 -3.64 -7.51
N LYS A 70 -3.02 -3.01 -8.06
CA LYS A 70 -3.14 -2.36 -9.35
C LYS A 70 -3.09 -3.40 -10.45
N ALA A 71 -4.03 -3.33 -11.36
CA ALA A 71 -4.03 -4.19 -12.54
C ALA A 71 -2.80 -3.88 -13.39
N GLU A 72 -2.00 -4.90 -13.65
CA GLU A 72 -0.85 -4.76 -14.52
C GLU A 72 -1.22 -5.23 -15.92
N PRO A 73 -0.79 -4.51 -16.98
CA PRO A 73 -0.95 -5.05 -18.30
C PRO A 73 -0.12 -6.34 -18.41
N LEU A 74 -0.82 -7.45 -18.56
CA LEU A 74 -0.16 -8.71 -18.79
C LEU A 74 0.40 -8.70 -20.20
N LEU A 75 1.71 -8.58 -20.29
CA LEU A 75 2.38 -8.85 -21.54
C LEU A 75 2.37 -10.36 -21.71
N HIS A 76 1.41 -10.81 -22.48
CA HIS A 76 1.42 -12.17 -22.93
C HIS A 76 2.50 -12.31 -23.98
N VAL A 77 3.61 -12.83 -23.55
CA VAL A 77 4.57 -13.37 -24.47
C VAL A 77 4.14 -14.80 -24.73
N THR A 78 3.46 -14.97 -25.77
CA THR A 78 3.20 -16.31 -26.25
C THR A 78 4.37 -16.75 -27.10
#